data_f9ec43edd3cde25b24df124f8bc201e2
#
_entry.id   f9ec43edd3cde25b24df124f8bc201e2
#
_cell.length_a   1.000
_cell.length_b   1.000
_cell.length_c   1.000
_cell.angle_alpha   90.00
_cell.angle_beta   90.00
_cell.angle_gamma   90.00
#
_symmetry.space_group_name_H-M   'P 1'
#
loop_
_entity.id
_entity.type
_entity.pdbx_description
1 polymer ?
#
loop_
_entity_poly.entity_id
_entity_poly.type
_entity_poly.pdbx_seq_one_letter_code
_entity_poly.pdbx_strand_id
1 'polypeptide(L)'
;MKSQLFHLNRIAFAILLALFLFTSSALAGPPLICHSLDIGNAKSIPWTSHDWNLTGSENFNTKNLAADTIAILDSDSAVLVHMETLRRATLYARKDPVAAKQLVTKLVARADSSANSKAAAMASFDLGYLAECYRQWMGKDEPNPAQGLDGYALVKKAMQLRGNDPQMDFAAALITLNGPAGEHRDYVQKTLAGAKTDALLARNLFTHFMGPQSETMADMISRTSAAKVAKQ
;
A
#
# COMPACT_ATOMS: atom_id res chain seq x y z
N MET A 1 39.01 23.06 -37.35
CA MET A 1 38.72 21.67 -36.99
C MET A 1 38.70 21.39 -35.46
N LYS A 2 39.56 21.98 -34.63
CA LYS A 2 39.55 21.72 -33.17
C LYS A 2 38.31 22.23 -32.41
N SER A 3 37.68 23.30 -32.86
CA SER A 3 36.50 23.89 -32.21
C SER A 3 35.24 23.04 -32.35
N GLN A 4 35.02 22.35 -33.47
CA GLN A 4 33.85 21.52 -33.70
C GLN A 4 33.90 20.22 -32.88
N LEU A 5 35.08 19.64 -32.64
CA LEU A 5 35.21 18.45 -31.79
C LEU A 5 34.82 18.73 -30.32
N PHE A 6 35.12 19.95 -29.83
CA PHE A 6 34.76 20.36 -28.46
C PHE A 6 33.25 20.53 -28.25
N HIS A 7 32.51 20.98 -29.26
CA HIS A 7 31.07 21.10 -29.20
C HIS A 7 30.39 19.74 -29.29
N LEU A 8 30.86 18.82 -30.12
CA LEU A 8 30.34 17.46 -30.20
C LEU A 8 30.51 16.69 -28.87
N ASN A 9 31.67 16.80 -28.21
CA ASN A 9 31.90 16.15 -26.93
C ASN A 9 31.00 16.71 -25.81
N ARG A 10 30.70 18.00 -25.81
CA ARG A 10 29.81 18.63 -24.82
C ARG A 10 28.33 18.18 -25.01
N ILE A 11 27.88 18.05 -26.27
CA ILE A 11 26.54 17.58 -26.59
C ILE A 11 26.41 16.07 -26.27
N ALA A 12 27.42 15.27 -26.60
CA ALA A 12 27.42 13.84 -26.24
C ALA A 12 27.40 13.63 -24.71
N PHE A 13 28.12 14.42 -23.95
CA PHE A 13 28.14 14.36 -22.49
C PHE A 13 26.82 14.82 -21.87
N ALA A 14 26.16 15.83 -22.44
CA ALA A 14 24.87 16.31 -21.99
C ALA A 14 23.74 15.28 -22.27
N ILE A 15 23.80 14.59 -23.42
CA ILE A 15 22.89 13.53 -23.78
C ILE A 15 23.07 12.30 -22.88
N LEU A 16 24.34 11.93 -22.57
CA LEU A 16 24.65 10.83 -21.65
C LEU A 16 24.15 11.14 -20.24
N LEU A 17 24.32 12.38 -19.76
CA LEU A 17 23.84 12.82 -18.44
C LEU A 17 22.30 12.86 -18.38
N ALA A 18 21.63 13.27 -19.47
CA ALA A 18 20.17 13.24 -19.56
C ALA A 18 19.61 11.83 -19.59
N LEU A 19 20.29 10.87 -20.22
CA LEU A 19 19.90 9.45 -20.20
C LEU A 19 20.03 8.82 -18.81
N PHE A 20 20.99 9.26 -17.99
CA PHE A 20 21.11 8.81 -16.59
C PHE A 20 20.04 9.36 -15.66
N LEU A 21 19.39 10.48 -15.99
CA LEU A 21 18.31 11.06 -15.20
C LEU A 21 16.95 10.37 -15.41
N PHE A 22 16.82 9.51 -16.41
CA PHE A 22 15.64 8.68 -16.68
C PHE A 22 15.80 7.23 -16.21
N THR A 23 16.69 6.94 -15.26
CA THR A 23 16.56 5.71 -14.51
C THR A 23 15.30 5.81 -13.67
N SER A 24 14.15 5.61 -14.32
CA SER A 24 12.91 5.30 -13.66
C SER A 24 13.24 4.19 -12.68
N SER A 25 13.05 4.44 -11.41
CA SER A 25 13.02 3.38 -10.41
C SER A 25 12.15 2.29 -11.00
N ALA A 26 12.72 1.14 -11.31
CA ALA A 26 11.97 -0.02 -11.68
C ALA A 26 11.07 -0.32 -10.48
N LEU A 27 9.85 0.22 -10.52
CA LEU A 27 8.86 0.01 -9.49
C LEU A 27 8.56 -1.49 -9.51
N ALA A 28 9.00 -2.16 -8.48
CA ALA A 28 8.69 -3.54 -8.21
C ALA A 28 7.17 -3.66 -8.03
N GLY A 29 6.42 -3.77 -9.12
CA GLY A 29 5.00 -4.10 -9.15
C GLY A 29 4.04 -3.22 -8.32
N PRO A 30 2.76 -3.63 -8.19
CA PRO A 30 1.76 -2.89 -7.44
C PRO A 30 2.09 -2.79 -5.94
N PRO A 31 2.23 -1.58 -5.36
CA PRO A 31 2.71 -1.39 -3.99
C PRO A 31 1.84 -2.02 -2.91
N LEU A 32 0.53 -2.18 -3.13
CA LEU A 32 -0.38 -2.82 -2.17
C LEU A 32 -0.31 -4.36 -2.21
N ILE A 33 0.33 -4.94 -3.22
CA ILE A 33 0.25 -6.38 -3.51
C ILE A 33 1.61 -7.06 -3.42
N CYS A 34 2.65 -6.47 -4.02
CA CYS A 34 3.91 -7.15 -4.26
C CYS A 34 4.74 -7.40 -3.00
N HIS A 35 4.54 -6.62 -1.95
CA HIS A 35 5.27 -6.78 -0.70
C HIS A 35 4.31 -7.16 0.42
N SER A 36 4.64 -8.23 1.14
CA SER A 36 3.92 -8.62 2.35
C SER A 36 4.18 -7.62 3.47
N LEU A 37 3.15 -7.36 4.26
CA LEU A 37 3.28 -6.55 5.47
C LEU A 37 3.69 -7.42 6.65
N ASP A 38 4.68 -6.94 7.41
CA ASP A 38 5.01 -7.52 8.70
C ASP A 38 3.91 -7.19 9.71
N ILE A 39 3.22 -8.21 10.19
CA ILE A 39 2.14 -8.11 11.20
C ILE A 39 2.55 -8.72 12.54
N GLY A 40 3.84 -9.02 12.71
CA GLY A 40 4.34 -9.69 13.91
C GLY A 40 3.71 -11.08 14.08
N ASN A 41 3.22 -11.35 15.29
CA ASN A 41 2.56 -12.62 15.63
C ASN A 41 1.03 -12.59 15.47
N ALA A 42 0.47 -11.54 14.85
CA ALA A 42 -0.96 -11.43 14.67
C ALA A 42 -1.49 -12.48 13.68
N LYS A 43 -2.72 -12.92 13.91
CA LYS A 43 -3.39 -13.86 13.00
C LYS A 43 -3.86 -13.16 11.73
N SER A 44 -3.74 -13.85 10.59
CA SER A 44 -4.28 -13.44 9.31
C SER A 44 -4.68 -14.69 8.51
N ILE A 45 -5.21 -14.51 7.31
CA ILE A 45 -5.46 -15.62 6.37
C ILE A 45 -4.14 -16.37 6.16
N PRO A 46 -4.13 -17.71 6.17
CA PRO A 46 -2.92 -18.50 5.97
C PRO A 46 -2.12 -18.05 4.74
N TRP A 47 -0.82 -17.87 4.93
CA TRP A 47 0.07 -17.43 3.87
C TRP A 47 1.49 -17.93 4.16
N THR A 48 2.10 -18.60 3.22
CA THR A 48 3.44 -19.19 3.37
C THR A 48 4.50 -18.52 2.51
N SER A 49 4.07 -17.81 1.46
CA SER A 49 4.99 -17.09 0.57
C SER A 49 5.43 -15.76 1.18
N HIS A 50 6.64 -15.33 0.82
CA HIS A 50 7.15 -14.00 1.18
C HIS A 50 6.83 -12.93 0.12
N ASP A 51 6.23 -13.33 -0.99
CA ASP A 51 5.91 -12.46 -2.12
C ASP A 51 4.41 -12.49 -2.48
N TRP A 52 4.09 -12.16 -3.71
CA TRP A 52 2.73 -12.09 -4.26
C TRP A 52 2.26 -13.42 -4.91
N ASN A 53 3.11 -14.44 -5.00
CA ASN A 53 2.71 -15.73 -5.56
C ASN A 53 2.03 -16.60 -4.49
N LEU A 54 1.27 -17.60 -4.92
CA LEU A 54 0.55 -18.51 -4.02
C LEU A 54 1.37 -19.74 -3.61
N THR A 55 2.68 -19.73 -3.78
CA THR A 55 3.53 -20.89 -3.49
C THR A 55 3.34 -21.36 -2.03
N GLY A 56 2.94 -22.60 -1.86
CA GLY A 56 2.64 -23.20 -0.56
C GLY A 56 1.26 -22.83 0.02
N SER A 57 0.50 -21.99 -0.68
CA SER A 57 -0.85 -21.55 -0.29
C SER A 57 -1.92 -21.93 -1.31
N GLU A 58 -1.58 -22.77 -2.29
CA GLU A 58 -2.44 -23.14 -3.41
C GLU A 58 -3.70 -23.89 -2.97
N ASN A 59 -3.64 -24.60 -1.85
CA ASN A 59 -4.72 -25.43 -1.32
C ASN A 59 -5.68 -24.67 -0.41
N PHE A 60 -5.55 -23.35 -0.27
CA PHE A 60 -6.52 -22.58 0.51
C PHE A 60 -7.91 -22.68 -0.12
N ASN A 61 -8.92 -23.00 0.72
CA ASN A 61 -10.29 -23.14 0.25
C ASN A 61 -10.94 -21.75 0.10
N THR A 62 -10.96 -21.23 -1.11
CA THR A 62 -11.50 -19.90 -1.43
C THR A 62 -12.99 -19.74 -1.13
N LYS A 63 -13.76 -20.84 -1.00
CA LYS A 63 -15.18 -20.80 -0.57
C LYS A 63 -15.33 -20.17 0.81
N ASN A 64 -14.30 -20.28 1.67
CA ASN A 64 -14.29 -19.69 3.01
C ASN A 64 -13.69 -18.29 3.05
N LEU A 65 -13.10 -17.82 1.95
CA LEU A 65 -12.31 -16.59 1.89
C LEU A 65 -13.02 -15.39 2.54
N ALA A 66 -14.25 -15.15 2.15
CA ALA A 66 -15.02 -14.01 2.66
C ALA A 66 -15.32 -14.14 4.18
N ALA A 67 -15.63 -15.36 4.65
CA ALA A 67 -15.93 -15.60 6.07
C ALA A 67 -14.65 -15.46 6.92
N ASP A 68 -13.56 -16.08 6.49
CA ASP A 68 -12.28 -16.05 7.20
C ASP A 68 -11.73 -14.63 7.25
N THR A 69 -11.82 -13.88 6.15
CA THR A 69 -11.42 -12.47 6.10
C THR A 69 -12.21 -11.65 7.11
N ILE A 70 -13.53 -11.70 7.08
CA ILE A 70 -14.39 -10.92 7.99
C ILE A 70 -14.11 -11.28 9.44
N ALA A 71 -13.93 -12.55 9.77
CA ALA A 71 -13.64 -12.98 11.15
C ALA A 71 -12.35 -12.34 11.70
N ILE A 72 -11.35 -12.12 10.86
CA ILE A 72 -10.11 -11.43 11.25
C ILE A 72 -10.35 -9.92 11.40
N LEU A 73 -11.05 -9.31 10.42
CA LEU A 73 -11.34 -7.88 10.43
C LEU A 73 -12.27 -7.44 11.56
N ASP A 74 -13.09 -8.36 12.08
CA ASP A 74 -13.96 -8.10 13.25
C ASP A 74 -13.22 -8.23 14.58
N SER A 75 -12.00 -8.78 14.58
CA SER A 75 -11.14 -8.75 15.75
C SER A 75 -10.61 -7.32 15.98
N ASP A 76 -10.27 -6.99 17.24
CA ASP A 76 -9.64 -5.67 17.56
C ASP A 76 -8.17 -5.67 17.13
N SER A 77 -7.95 -5.70 15.81
CA SER A 77 -6.64 -5.81 15.18
C SER A 77 -6.09 -4.44 14.79
N ALA A 78 -4.76 -4.34 14.71
CA ALA A 78 -4.08 -3.18 14.18
C ALA A 78 -4.37 -3.03 12.66
N VAL A 79 -4.33 -1.78 12.16
CA VAL A 79 -4.56 -1.48 10.73
C VAL A 79 -3.63 -2.28 9.82
N LEU A 80 -2.36 -2.49 10.19
CA LEU A 80 -1.43 -3.34 9.43
C LEU A 80 -1.92 -4.78 9.27
N VAL A 81 -2.61 -5.34 10.27
CA VAL A 81 -3.21 -6.68 10.19
C VAL A 81 -4.34 -6.70 9.18
N HIS A 82 -5.19 -5.66 9.18
CA HIS A 82 -6.25 -5.49 8.18
C HIS A 82 -5.68 -5.40 6.77
N MET A 83 -4.65 -4.55 6.58
CA MET A 83 -3.98 -4.38 5.30
C MET A 83 -3.42 -5.70 4.75
N GLU A 84 -2.68 -6.45 5.57
CA GLU A 84 -2.11 -7.74 5.15
C GLU A 84 -3.19 -8.79 4.90
N THR A 85 -4.24 -8.82 5.72
CA THR A 85 -5.36 -9.73 5.53
C THR A 85 -6.07 -9.47 4.20
N LEU A 86 -6.32 -8.20 3.86
CA LEU A 86 -6.96 -7.80 2.61
C LEU A 86 -6.05 -8.02 1.40
N ARG A 87 -4.72 -7.81 1.55
CA ARG A 87 -3.75 -8.16 0.52
C ARG A 87 -3.79 -9.67 0.20
N ARG A 88 -3.73 -10.53 1.21
CA ARG A 88 -3.81 -11.99 1.02
C ARG A 88 -5.14 -12.39 0.41
N ALA A 89 -6.25 -11.82 0.89
CA ALA A 89 -7.57 -12.05 0.33
C ALA A 89 -7.65 -11.68 -1.15
N THR A 90 -7.05 -10.58 -1.56
CA THR A 90 -6.96 -10.15 -2.97
C THR A 90 -6.22 -11.18 -3.83
N LEU A 91 -5.09 -11.71 -3.33
CA LEU A 91 -4.29 -12.69 -4.04
C LEU A 91 -5.04 -14.02 -4.27
N TYR A 92 -5.75 -14.50 -3.24
CA TYR A 92 -6.60 -15.68 -3.38
C TYR A 92 -7.79 -15.43 -4.31
N ALA A 93 -8.44 -14.28 -4.17
CA ALA A 93 -9.64 -13.91 -4.92
C ALA A 93 -9.41 -13.79 -6.43
N ARG A 94 -8.18 -13.51 -6.90
CA ARG A 94 -7.88 -13.42 -8.32
C ARG A 94 -8.21 -14.71 -9.08
N LYS A 95 -8.05 -15.86 -8.44
CA LYS A 95 -8.33 -17.17 -9.05
C LYS A 95 -9.80 -17.60 -8.88
N ASP A 96 -10.58 -16.86 -8.11
CA ASP A 96 -11.98 -17.19 -7.81
C ASP A 96 -12.85 -15.91 -7.82
N PRO A 97 -13.39 -15.52 -8.99
CA PRO A 97 -14.25 -14.35 -9.13
C PRO A 97 -15.51 -14.38 -8.27
N VAL A 98 -16.00 -15.58 -7.94
CA VAL A 98 -17.18 -15.74 -7.06
C VAL A 98 -16.81 -15.35 -5.63
N ALA A 99 -15.70 -15.88 -5.11
CA ALA A 99 -15.19 -15.51 -3.80
C ALA A 99 -14.84 -14.02 -3.73
N ALA A 100 -14.26 -13.46 -4.79
CA ALA A 100 -13.95 -12.04 -4.90
C ALA A 100 -15.23 -11.18 -4.73
N LYS A 101 -16.29 -11.50 -5.47
CA LYS A 101 -17.57 -10.79 -5.39
C LYS A 101 -18.24 -10.95 -4.02
N GLN A 102 -18.20 -12.14 -3.44
CA GLN A 102 -18.74 -12.39 -2.11
C GLN A 102 -18.01 -11.55 -1.05
N LEU A 103 -16.68 -11.44 -1.12
CA LEU A 103 -15.91 -10.63 -0.19
C LEU A 103 -16.29 -9.14 -0.28
N VAL A 104 -16.35 -8.57 -1.48
CA VAL A 104 -16.79 -7.18 -1.68
C VAL A 104 -18.18 -6.97 -1.12
N THR A 105 -19.15 -7.87 -1.44
CA THR A 105 -20.52 -7.76 -0.96
C THR A 105 -20.60 -7.74 0.58
N LYS A 106 -19.82 -8.60 1.24
CA LYS A 106 -19.77 -8.62 2.72
C LYS A 106 -19.14 -7.37 3.31
N LEU A 107 -18.08 -6.82 2.69
CA LEU A 107 -17.45 -5.59 3.16
C LEU A 107 -18.35 -4.37 2.94
N VAL A 108 -19.09 -4.29 1.84
CA VAL A 108 -20.12 -3.26 1.62
C VAL A 108 -21.17 -3.34 2.73
N ALA A 109 -21.78 -4.51 2.96
CA ALA A 109 -22.78 -4.68 4.01
C ALA A 109 -22.23 -4.30 5.41
N ARG A 110 -20.96 -4.63 5.69
CA ARG A 110 -20.29 -4.26 6.94
C ARG A 110 -20.11 -2.73 7.07
N ALA A 111 -19.74 -2.06 6.00
CA ALA A 111 -19.60 -0.61 5.98
C ALA A 111 -20.96 0.10 6.18
N ASP A 112 -22.04 -0.44 5.57
CA ASP A 112 -23.38 0.12 5.68
C ASP A 112 -24.02 -0.13 7.07
N SER A 113 -23.69 -1.26 7.71
CA SER A 113 -24.26 -1.62 9.01
C SER A 113 -23.54 -1.03 10.22
N SER A 114 -22.40 -0.40 10.04
CA SER A 114 -21.58 0.13 11.13
C SER A 114 -22.23 1.34 11.79
N ALA A 115 -22.68 1.18 13.03
CA ALA A 115 -23.48 2.19 13.75
C ALA A 115 -22.66 3.25 14.49
N ASN A 116 -21.42 2.94 14.87
CA ASN A 116 -20.57 3.87 15.62
C ASN A 116 -19.38 4.36 14.78
N SER A 117 -18.84 5.52 15.13
CA SER A 117 -17.78 6.17 14.35
C SER A 117 -16.51 5.31 14.23
N LYS A 118 -16.12 4.61 15.29
CA LYS A 118 -14.90 3.79 15.30
C LYS A 118 -15.07 2.54 14.42
N ALA A 119 -16.19 1.83 14.54
CA ALA A 119 -16.49 0.67 13.70
C ALA A 119 -16.71 1.09 12.24
N ALA A 120 -17.41 2.21 12.01
CA ALA A 120 -17.61 2.77 10.69
C ALA A 120 -16.28 3.19 10.02
N ALA A 121 -15.32 3.71 10.80
CA ALA A 121 -14.00 4.03 10.29
C ALA A 121 -13.29 2.78 9.76
N MET A 122 -13.21 1.70 10.55
CA MET A 122 -12.54 0.47 10.14
C MET A 122 -13.27 -0.21 8.98
N ALA A 123 -14.61 -0.27 9.00
CA ALA A 123 -15.37 -0.84 7.90
C ALA A 123 -15.18 -0.08 6.57
N SER A 124 -15.14 1.26 6.63
CA SER A 124 -14.83 2.09 5.45
C SER A 124 -13.38 1.89 4.99
N PHE A 125 -12.43 1.78 5.92
CA PHE A 125 -11.04 1.51 5.62
C PHE A 125 -10.89 0.17 4.89
N ASP A 126 -11.45 -0.90 5.43
CA ASP A 126 -11.33 -2.25 4.89
C ASP A 126 -11.89 -2.34 3.47
N LEU A 127 -13.08 -1.78 3.25
CA LEU A 127 -13.69 -1.73 1.92
C LEU A 127 -12.85 -0.90 0.94
N GLY A 128 -12.38 0.27 1.38
CA GLY A 128 -11.56 1.15 0.57
C GLY A 128 -10.21 0.54 0.21
N TYR A 129 -9.52 -0.04 1.19
CA TYR A 129 -8.23 -0.67 0.97
C TYR A 129 -8.33 -1.90 0.05
N LEU A 130 -9.37 -2.75 0.21
CA LEU A 130 -9.61 -3.87 -0.71
C LEU A 130 -9.88 -3.38 -2.14
N ALA A 131 -10.69 -2.33 -2.30
CA ALA A 131 -10.98 -1.75 -3.62
C ALA A 131 -9.69 -1.28 -4.32
N GLU A 132 -8.78 -0.64 -3.57
CA GLU A 132 -7.47 -0.21 -4.09
C GLU A 132 -6.55 -1.41 -4.41
N CYS A 133 -6.57 -2.47 -3.60
CA CYS A 133 -5.86 -3.71 -3.91
C CYS A 133 -6.34 -4.31 -5.23
N TYR A 134 -7.64 -4.41 -5.45
CA TYR A 134 -8.19 -4.90 -6.71
C TYR A 134 -7.85 -3.98 -7.88
N ARG A 135 -7.93 -2.67 -7.70
CA ARG A 135 -7.55 -1.70 -8.74
C ARG A 135 -6.09 -1.86 -9.18
N GLN A 136 -5.19 -2.20 -8.27
CA GLN A 136 -3.77 -2.41 -8.58
C GLN A 136 -3.47 -3.80 -9.15
N TRP A 137 -4.25 -4.81 -8.77
CA TRP A 137 -3.97 -6.20 -9.08
C TRP A 137 -4.69 -6.75 -10.30
N MET A 138 -5.93 -6.30 -10.54
CA MET A 138 -6.69 -6.73 -11.70
C MET A 138 -6.19 -6.04 -12.96
N GLY A 139 -5.98 -6.80 -14.03
CA GLY A 139 -5.66 -6.25 -15.34
C GLY A 139 -6.81 -5.42 -15.90
N LYS A 140 -6.53 -4.63 -16.96
CA LYS A 140 -7.54 -3.79 -17.59
C LYS A 140 -8.71 -4.61 -18.15
N ASP A 141 -8.45 -5.84 -18.56
CA ASP A 141 -9.41 -6.76 -19.17
C ASP A 141 -9.96 -7.79 -18.17
N GLU A 142 -9.54 -7.74 -16.90
CA GLU A 142 -10.05 -8.61 -15.84
C GLU A 142 -11.22 -7.92 -15.13
N PRO A 143 -12.34 -8.64 -14.87
CA PRO A 143 -13.47 -8.07 -14.16
C PRO A 143 -13.08 -7.69 -12.73
N ASN A 144 -13.10 -6.40 -12.43
CA ASN A 144 -12.84 -5.89 -11.07
C ASN A 144 -14.12 -5.99 -10.22
N PRO A 145 -14.15 -6.81 -9.17
CA PRO A 145 -15.34 -6.98 -8.34
C PRO A 145 -15.69 -5.73 -7.51
N ALA A 146 -14.74 -4.80 -7.35
CA ALA A 146 -14.94 -3.51 -6.68
C ALA A 146 -15.13 -2.36 -7.69
N GLN A 147 -15.43 -2.65 -8.95
CA GLN A 147 -15.68 -1.63 -9.97
C GLN A 147 -16.76 -0.65 -9.51
N GLY A 148 -16.50 0.64 -9.64
CA GLY A 148 -17.41 1.72 -9.21
C GLY A 148 -17.20 2.17 -7.76
N LEU A 149 -16.37 1.51 -6.97
CA LEU A 149 -15.98 2.01 -5.65
C LEU A 149 -14.76 2.94 -5.78
N ASP A 150 -14.85 4.12 -5.18
CA ASP A 150 -13.69 4.98 -4.95
C ASP A 150 -13.00 4.55 -3.65
N GLY A 151 -12.06 3.62 -3.78
CA GLY A 151 -11.36 3.04 -2.64
C GLY A 151 -10.59 4.09 -1.83
N TYR A 152 -9.93 5.02 -2.52
CA TYR A 152 -9.18 6.05 -1.84
C TYR A 152 -10.08 7.06 -1.10
N ALA A 153 -11.23 7.42 -1.64
CA ALA A 153 -12.20 8.25 -0.92
C ALA A 153 -12.72 7.56 0.35
N LEU A 154 -12.95 6.24 0.31
CA LEU A 154 -13.33 5.45 1.48
C LEU A 154 -12.23 5.42 2.55
N VAL A 155 -10.96 5.26 2.15
CA VAL A 155 -9.83 5.34 3.08
C VAL A 155 -9.73 6.73 3.71
N LYS A 156 -9.86 7.81 2.92
CA LYS A 156 -9.89 9.19 3.46
C LYS A 156 -11.03 9.41 4.45
N LYS A 157 -12.23 8.90 4.15
CA LYS A 157 -13.36 8.93 5.09
C LYS A 157 -13.04 8.21 6.39
N ALA A 158 -12.42 7.03 6.31
CA ALA A 158 -12.00 6.28 7.49
C ALA A 158 -11.00 7.06 8.36
N MET A 159 -10.01 7.68 7.74
CA MET A 159 -9.03 8.53 8.42
C MET A 159 -9.69 9.73 9.12
N GLN A 160 -10.68 10.35 8.49
CA GLN A 160 -11.43 11.45 9.11
C GLN A 160 -12.21 10.99 10.36
N LEU A 161 -12.83 9.82 10.30
CA LEU A 161 -13.63 9.25 11.40
C LEU A 161 -12.74 8.75 12.55
N ARG A 162 -11.59 8.17 12.23
CA ARG A 162 -10.69 7.58 13.23
C ARG A 162 -9.76 8.63 13.88
N GLY A 163 -9.47 9.70 13.17
CA GLY A 163 -8.48 10.69 13.56
C GLY A 163 -7.06 10.29 13.16
N ASN A 164 -6.07 10.77 13.92
CA ASN A 164 -4.66 10.54 13.63
C ASN A 164 -4.26 9.07 13.89
N ASP A 165 -4.12 8.29 12.84
CA ASP A 165 -3.65 6.90 12.87
C ASP A 165 -2.51 6.73 11.87
N PRO A 166 -1.25 6.62 12.33
CA PRO A 166 -0.09 6.53 11.44
C PRO A 166 -0.07 5.27 10.55
N GLN A 167 -0.75 4.20 10.94
CA GLN A 167 -0.87 3.01 10.10
C GLN A 167 -1.86 3.23 8.95
N MET A 168 -2.92 4.04 9.15
CA MET A 168 -3.78 4.50 8.05
C MET A 168 -3.06 5.50 7.14
N ASP A 169 -2.23 6.38 7.68
CA ASP A 169 -1.37 7.25 6.88
C ASP A 169 -0.41 6.42 6.00
N PHE A 170 0.13 5.32 6.52
CA PHE A 170 0.96 4.39 5.76
C PHE A 170 0.18 3.74 4.60
N ALA A 171 -1.03 3.27 4.85
CA ALA A 171 -1.90 2.74 3.78
C ALA A 171 -2.15 3.80 2.69
N ALA A 172 -2.46 5.03 3.08
CA ALA A 172 -2.66 6.15 2.16
C ALA A 172 -1.38 6.49 1.38
N ALA A 173 -0.21 6.42 2.01
CA ALA A 173 1.07 6.59 1.33
C ALA A 173 1.31 5.52 0.24
N LEU A 174 0.98 4.26 0.50
CA LEU A 174 1.07 3.19 -0.49
C LEU A 174 0.07 3.38 -1.65
N ILE A 175 -1.15 3.82 -1.35
CA ILE A 175 -2.18 4.10 -2.36
C ILE A 175 -1.76 5.26 -3.27
N THR A 176 -1.17 6.30 -2.70
CA THR A 176 -0.79 7.54 -3.41
C THR A 176 0.61 7.52 -4.02
N LEU A 177 1.32 6.39 -3.97
CA LEU A 177 2.71 6.30 -4.46
C LEU A 177 2.87 6.80 -5.90
N ASN A 178 1.89 6.51 -6.76
CA ASN A 178 1.85 6.95 -8.16
C ASN A 178 0.87 8.14 -8.37
N GLY A 179 0.46 8.78 -7.30
CA GLY A 179 -0.47 9.91 -7.30
C GLY A 179 0.24 11.27 -7.23
N PRO A 180 -0.48 12.33 -6.84
CA PRO A 180 0.10 13.66 -6.67
C PRO A 180 1.23 13.66 -5.62
N ALA A 181 2.43 14.08 -6.02
CA ALA A 181 3.63 13.99 -5.19
C ALA A 181 3.54 14.74 -3.84
N GLY A 182 2.73 15.78 -3.75
CA GLY A 182 2.49 16.52 -2.51
C GLY A 182 1.74 15.68 -1.47
N GLU A 183 0.62 15.10 -1.88
CA GLU A 183 -0.24 14.28 -1.03
C GLU A 183 0.49 13.02 -0.54
N HIS A 184 1.20 12.34 -1.43
CA HIS A 184 2.03 11.20 -1.06
C HIS A 184 3.07 11.56 0.02
N ARG A 185 3.81 12.67 -0.16
CA ARG A 185 4.81 13.12 0.83
C ARG A 185 4.21 13.41 2.20
N ASP A 186 3.04 14.02 2.24
CA ASP A 186 2.39 14.36 3.49
C ASP A 186 2.04 13.08 4.29
N TYR A 187 1.55 12.04 3.62
CA TYR A 187 1.30 10.75 4.25
C TYR A 187 2.59 10.06 4.70
N VAL A 188 3.64 10.07 3.89
CA VAL A 188 4.95 9.52 4.29
C VAL A 188 5.49 10.23 5.53
N GLN A 189 5.38 11.57 5.61
CA GLN A 189 5.83 12.32 6.80
C GLN A 189 5.04 11.96 8.06
N LYS A 190 3.72 11.81 7.97
CA LYS A 190 2.88 11.39 9.10
C LYS A 190 3.22 9.97 9.54
N THR A 191 3.39 9.06 8.58
CA THR A 191 3.81 7.69 8.85
C THR A 191 5.17 7.64 9.56
N LEU A 192 6.16 8.42 9.10
CA LEU A 192 7.48 8.54 9.73
C LEU A 192 7.38 9.06 11.17
N ALA A 193 6.49 10.01 11.43
CA ALA A 193 6.29 10.52 12.77
C ALA A 193 5.75 9.42 13.71
N GLY A 194 4.79 8.62 13.25
CA GLY A 194 4.22 7.50 14.00
C GLY A 194 5.19 6.34 14.19
N ALA A 195 6.02 6.05 13.18
CA ALA A 195 7.01 4.99 13.21
C ALA A 195 8.07 5.16 14.32
N LYS A 196 8.22 6.35 14.90
CA LYS A 196 9.11 6.59 16.06
C LYS A 196 8.68 5.83 17.31
N THR A 197 7.40 5.52 17.43
CA THR A 197 6.81 4.84 18.60
C THR A 197 6.15 3.50 18.26
N ASP A 198 6.05 3.18 16.97
CA ASP A 198 5.50 1.93 16.45
C ASP A 198 6.58 1.18 15.67
N ALA A 199 7.23 0.21 16.32
CA ALA A 199 8.31 -0.57 15.74
C ALA A 199 7.84 -1.44 14.57
N LEU A 200 6.57 -1.89 14.58
CA LEU A 200 6.01 -2.68 13.49
C LEU A 200 5.79 -1.82 12.25
N LEU A 201 5.24 -0.62 12.43
CA LEU A 201 5.10 0.37 11.37
C LEU A 201 6.47 0.80 10.81
N ALA A 202 7.46 0.97 11.67
CA ALA A 202 8.82 1.32 11.25
C ALA A 202 9.43 0.28 10.31
N ARG A 203 9.29 -1.02 10.63
CA ARG A 203 9.76 -2.11 9.76
C ARG A 203 9.04 -2.14 8.42
N ASN A 204 7.72 -1.98 8.42
CA ASN A 204 6.93 -1.93 7.19
C ASN A 204 7.30 -0.73 6.31
N LEU A 205 7.46 0.44 6.92
CA LEU A 205 7.88 1.64 6.21
C LEU A 205 9.25 1.44 5.54
N PHE A 206 10.20 0.87 6.27
CA PHE A 206 11.53 0.56 5.72
C PHE A 206 11.44 -0.40 4.53
N THR A 207 10.73 -1.52 4.67
CA THR A 207 10.62 -2.54 3.63
C THR A 207 9.97 -2.03 2.36
N HIS A 208 8.95 -1.17 2.47
CA HIS A 208 8.15 -0.73 1.33
C HIS A 208 8.71 0.51 0.61
N PHE A 209 9.43 1.38 1.31
CA PHE A 209 9.89 2.64 0.71
C PHE A 209 11.40 2.76 0.58
N MET A 210 12.18 1.98 1.32
CA MET A 210 13.64 2.08 1.30
C MET A 210 14.31 0.99 0.46
N GLY A 211 13.73 -0.20 0.42
CA GLY A 211 14.36 -1.35 -0.24
C GLY A 211 15.69 -1.76 0.44
N PRO A 212 16.28 -2.88 0.02
CA PRO A 212 17.52 -3.38 0.65
C PRO A 212 18.78 -2.54 0.33
N GLN A 213 18.69 -1.45 -0.42
CA GLN A 213 19.87 -0.90 -1.06
C GLN A 213 20.47 0.39 -0.49
N SER A 214 19.86 1.13 0.44
CA SER A 214 20.52 2.42 0.58
C SER A 214 20.47 3.17 1.87
N GLU A 215 19.46 3.10 2.69
CA GLU A 215 19.38 4.10 3.75
C GLU A 215 18.83 3.54 5.06
N THR A 216 19.41 4.04 6.14
CA THR A 216 18.90 3.74 7.46
C THR A 216 17.62 4.54 7.73
N MET A 217 16.78 4.08 8.64
CA MET A 217 15.63 4.84 9.14
C MET A 217 16.07 6.24 9.63
N ALA A 218 17.26 6.35 10.20
CA ALA A 218 17.84 7.62 10.65
C ALA A 218 18.06 8.59 9.50
N ASP A 219 18.51 8.13 8.33
CA ASP A 219 18.74 8.95 7.15
C ASP A 219 17.42 9.48 6.58
N MET A 220 16.35 8.64 6.57
CA MET A 220 15.03 9.10 6.17
C MET A 220 14.50 10.20 7.10
N ILE A 221 14.58 9.99 8.40
CA ILE A 221 14.13 10.95 9.41
C ILE A 221 14.90 12.26 9.26
N SER A 222 16.19 12.18 9.04
CA SER A 222 17.08 13.35 8.86
C SER A 222 16.70 14.18 7.62
N ARG A 223 16.46 13.55 6.47
CA ARG A 223 16.06 14.25 5.23
C ARG A 223 14.67 14.87 5.31
N THR A 224 13.72 14.20 5.94
CA THR A 224 12.39 14.79 6.13
C THR A 224 12.42 15.98 7.08
N SER A 225 13.31 15.97 8.08
CA SER A 225 13.52 17.08 8.99
C SER A 225 14.19 18.28 8.29
N ALA A 226 15.20 18.03 7.45
CA ALA A 226 15.89 19.06 6.67
C ALA A 226 14.97 19.74 5.64
N ALA A 227 14.09 18.98 4.98
CA ALA A 227 13.10 19.51 4.04
C ALA A 227 12.05 20.43 4.70
N LYS A 228 11.81 20.26 6.01
CA LYS A 228 10.89 21.10 6.78
C LYS A 228 11.52 22.44 7.18
N VAL A 229 12.83 22.44 7.45
CA VAL A 229 13.60 23.67 7.80
C VAL A 229 13.82 24.56 6.57
N ALA A 230 13.99 23.99 5.37
CA ALA A 230 14.19 24.75 4.14
C ALA A 230 12.90 25.46 3.62
N LYS A 231 11.75 25.27 4.25
CA LYS A 231 10.46 25.87 3.88
C LYS A 231 9.96 26.93 4.88
N GLN A 232 10.72 27.22 5.92
CA GLN A 232 10.52 28.35 6.85
C GLN A 232 11.48 29.50 6.50
#